data_b063968a1cc6afdf060a60d148142c2c
#
_entry.id   b063968a1cc6afdf060a60d148142c2c
#
_cell.length_a   1.000
_cell.length_b   1.000
_cell.length_c   1.000
_cell.angle_alpha   90.00
_cell.angle_beta   90.00
_cell.angle_gamma   90.00
#
_symmetry.space_group_name_H-M   'P 1'
#
loop_
_entity.id
_entity.type
_entity.pdbx_description
1 polymer ?
#
loop_
_entity_poly.entity_id
_entity_poly.type
_entity_poly.pdbx_seq_one_letter_code
_entity_poly.pdbx_strand_id
1 'polypeptide(L)'
;MTIGIVNFMFVCSLVSGILSILTFQTRKAREAGCGYYLLISSYVSILLMVISVIKVSLAITSHMALITNHAFLSLTCILIEFLIKIFSNYGDWLNTCVSIERAVTVMKENTFNQNKSKQVAKYMIVVVFLLVIVTHLQDPIHRQLIDDEKEDRQWCVVQYNSFLKTFNSTILFIHFLGPFTVHIISALLIISKVARHRAAVKKHQTYIQHLHIQANQFKHLLISPFILVGLGSPRVVISFLSDCMKSSRNP
;
A
#
# COMPACT_ATOMS: atom_id res chain seq x y z
N MET A 1 23.28 -9.85 9.69
CA MET A 1 22.98 -8.46 9.30
C MET A 1 21.49 -8.25 8.99
N THR A 2 20.87 -9.08 8.19
CA THR A 2 19.44 -8.98 7.79
C THR A 2 18.46 -8.97 8.96
N ILE A 3 18.64 -9.82 9.96
CA ILE A 3 17.79 -9.93 11.15
C ILE A 3 17.77 -8.62 11.96
N GLY A 4 18.94 -7.98 12.12
CA GLY A 4 19.04 -6.70 12.84
C GLY A 4 18.29 -5.58 12.14
N ILE A 5 18.37 -5.52 10.81
CA ILE A 5 17.64 -4.51 10.01
C ILE A 5 16.13 -4.73 10.13
N VAL A 6 15.66 -5.97 10.02
CA VAL A 6 14.23 -6.30 10.13
C VAL A 6 13.69 -5.94 11.52
N ASN A 7 14.41 -6.27 12.59
CA ASN A 7 14.01 -5.91 13.95
C ASN A 7 13.98 -4.39 14.16
N PHE A 8 14.96 -3.66 13.65
CA PHE A 8 14.96 -2.20 13.72
C PHE A 8 13.76 -1.58 12.98
N MET A 9 13.48 -2.04 11.75
CA MET A 9 12.31 -1.59 10.99
C MET A 9 11.00 -1.92 11.72
N PHE A 10 10.92 -3.08 12.36
CA PHE A 10 9.75 -3.49 13.15
C PHE A 10 9.50 -2.55 14.32
N VAL A 11 10.52 -2.25 15.12
CA VAL A 11 10.39 -1.35 16.26
C VAL A 11 9.99 0.06 15.81
N CYS A 12 10.65 0.61 14.78
CA CYS A 12 10.28 1.91 14.21
C CYS A 12 8.83 1.96 13.71
N SER A 13 8.39 0.90 13.04
CA SER A 13 7.03 0.81 12.52
C SER A 13 5.99 0.68 13.64
N LEU A 14 6.28 -0.10 14.70
CA LEU A 14 5.40 -0.18 15.86
C LEU A 14 5.23 1.16 16.56
N VAL A 15 6.34 1.84 16.85
CA VAL A 15 6.31 3.16 17.50
C VAL A 15 5.53 4.16 16.64
N SER A 16 5.83 4.24 15.36
CA SER A 16 5.13 5.13 14.41
C SER A 16 3.63 4.78 14.30
N GLY A 17 3.29 3.49 14.21
CA GLY A 17 1.91 3.02 14.12
C GLY A 17 1.11 3.34 15.38
N ILE A 18 1.67 3.10 16.57
CA ILE A 18 1.02 3.42 17.84
C ILE A 18 0.79 4.93 17.98
N LEU A 19 1.79 5.76 17.69
CA LEU A 19 1.66 7.22 17.70
C LEU A 19 0.58 7.70 16.72
N SER A 20 0.52 7.11 15.53
CA SER A 20 -0.52 7.41 14.53
C SER A 20 -1.91 7.03 15.04
N ILE A 21 -2.08 5.86 15.65
CA ILE A 21 -3.36 5.45 16.24
C ILE A 21 -3.79 6.43 17.33
N LEU A 22 -2.91 6.75 18.27
CA LEU A 22 -3.21 7.70 19.36
C LEU A 22 -3.62 9.06 18.81
N THR A 23 -2.96 9.54 17.76
CA THR A 23 -3.27 10.82 17.11
C THR A 23 -4.64 10.78 16.42
N PHE A 24 -4.92 9.74 15.61
CA PHE A 24 -6.15 9.66 14.81
C PHE A 24 -7.35 9.11 15.59
N GLN A 25 -7.16 8.58 16.79
CA GLN A 25 -8.24 8.16 17.67
C GLN A 25 -8.94 9.37 18.31
N THR A 26 -8.35 10.57 18.31
CA THR A 26 -8.96 11.77 18.88
C THR A 26 -10.22 12.19 18.13
N ARG A 27 -11.19 12.79 18.84
CA ARG A 27 -12.43 13.27 18.21
C ARG A 27 -12.18 14.29 17.11
N LYS A 28 -11.22 15.22 17.31
CA LYS A 28 -10.84 16.24 16.33
C LYS A 28 -10.31 15.64 15.04
N ALA A 29 -9.46 14.62 15.12
CA ALA A 29 -8.92 13.96 13.92
C ALA A 29 -10.00 13.25 13.10
N ARG A 30 -11.09 12.80 13.74
CA ARG A 30 -12.23 12.11 13.11
C ARG A 30 -13.40 13.03 12.74
N GLU A 31 -13.21 14.33 12.77
CA GLU A 31 -14.23 15.29 12.31
C GLU A 31 -14.47 15.22 10.81
N ALA A 32 -13.46 14.83 10.02
CA ALA A 32 -13.58 14.52 8.60
C ALA A 32 -13.32 13.03 8.34
N GLY A 33 -13.77 12.53 7.19
CA GLY A 33 -13.57 11.14 6.77
C GLY A 33 -12.10 10.74 6.66
N CYS A 34 -11.22 11.71 6.33
CA CYS A 34 -9.77 11.54 6.27
C CYS A 34 -9.20 10.88 7.55
N GLY A 35 -9.70 11.25 8.74
CA GLY A 35 -9.26 10.66 10.00
C GLY A 35 -9.61 9.18 10.14
N TYR A 36 -10.73 8.73 9.58
CA TYR A 36 -11.10 7.31 9.56
C TYR A 36 -10.16 6.49 8.66
N TYR A 37 -9.85 6.97 7.45
CA TYR A 37 -8.90 6.30 6.56
C TYR A 37 -7.52 6.17 7.21
N LEU A 38 -7.00 7.25 7.81
CA LEU A 38 -5.71 7.25 8.47
C LEU A 38 -5.66 6.34 9.68
N LEU A 39 -6.74 6.29 10.47
CA LEU A 39 -6.84 5.37 11.61
C LEU A 39 -6.78 3.91 11.15
N ILE A 40 -7.59 3.53 10.17
CA ILE A 40 -7.60 2.16 9.63
C ILE A 40 -6.26 1.84 8.95
N SER A 41 -5.69 2.77 8.17
CA SER A 41 -4.36 2.59 7.56
C SER A 41 -3.27 2.33 8.60
N SER A 42 -3.33 2.99 9.78
CA SER A 42 -2.40 2.75 10.88
C SER A 42 -2.51 1.32 11.46
N TYR A 43 -3.74 0.81 11.65
CA TYR A 43 -3.95 -0.57 12.08
C TYR A 43 -3.44 -1.57 11.02
N VAL A 44 -3.76 -1.33 9.75
CA VAL A 44 -3.32 -2.17 8.63
C VAL A 44 -1.79 -2.21 8.55
N SER A 45 -1.11 -1.08 8.75
CA SER A 45 0.35 -1.01 8.74
C SER A 45 0.99 -1.83 9.87
N ILE A 46 0.43 -1.78 11.08
CA ILE A 46 0.92 -2.61 12.20
C ILE A 46 0.71 -4.09 11.90
N LEU A 47 -0.48 -4.48 11.42
CA LEU A 47 -0.78 -5.87 11.05
C LEU A 47 0.18 -6.37 9.96
N LEU A 48 0.40 -5.57 8.93
CA LEU A 48 1.34 -5.90 7.84
C LEU A 48 2.75 -6.15 8.37
N MET A 49 3.23 -5.32 9.29
CA MET A 49 4.56 -5.49 9.89
C MET A 49 4.65 -6.74 10.78
N VAL A 50 3.63 -7.02 11.58
CA VAL A 50 3.57 -8.26 12.40
C VAL A 50 3.63 -9.50 11.49
N ILE A 51 2.81 -9.53 10.43
CA ILE A 51 2.79 -10.65 9.48
C ILE A 51 4.14 -10.78 8.75
N SER A 52 4.78 -9.65 8.41
CA SER A 52 6.10 -9.65 7.77
C SER A 52 7.20 -10.21 8.68
N VAL A 53 7.17 -9.90 9.98
CA VAL A 53 8.12 -10.47 10.96
C VAL A 53 7.88 -11.97 11.13
N ILE A 54 6.61 -12.40 11.21
CA ILE A 54 6.28 -13.85 11.25
C ILE A 54 6.81 -14.55 10.01
N LYS A 55 6.64 -13.97 8.81
CA LYS A 55 7.19 -14.53 7.57
C LYS A 55 8.70 -14.71 7.63
N VAL A 56 9.43 -13.68 8.05
CA VAL A 56 10.91 -13.74 8.15
C VAL A 56 11.33 -14.78 9.19
N SER A 57 10.66 -14.84 10.34
CA SER A 57 10.95 -15.82 11.39
C SER A 57 10.72 -17.25 10.90
N LEU A 58 9.61 -17.51 10.20
CA LEU A 58 9.32 -18.83 9.62
C LEU A 58 10.31 -19.20 8.52
N ALA A 59 10.73 -18.25 7.69
CA ALA A 59 11.76 -18.52 6.69
C ALA A 59 13.10 -18.92 7.32
N ILE A 60 13.49 -18.29 8.43
CA ILE A 60 14.72 -18.65 9.15
C ILE A 60 14.60 -20.03 9.80
N THR A 61 13.48 -20.33 10.46
CA THR A 61 13.27 -21.63 11.14
C THR A 61 13.14 -22.78 10.14
N SER A 62 12.55 -22.56 8.99
CA SER A 62 12.52 -23.53 7.89
C SER A 62 13.92 -23.79 7.33
N HIS A 63 14.75 -22.76 7.17
CA HIS A 63 16.16 -22.92 6.77
C HIS A 63 17.00 -23.72 7.76
N MET A 64 16.66 -23.69 9.06
CA MET A 64 17.33 -24.47 10.11
C MET A 64 16.77 -25.88 10.24
N ALA A 65 15.89 -26.32 9.34
CA ALA A 65 15.19 -27.61 9.37
C ALA A 65 14.48 -27.91 10.72
N LEU A 66 14.13 -26.86 11.47
CA LEU A 66 13.45 -27.01 12.77
C LEU A 66 11.95 -27.33 12.60
N ILE A 67 11.39 -27.04 11.43
CA ILE A 67 9.97 -27.29 11.11
C ILE A 67 9.94 -28.23 9.90
N THR A 68 9.52 -29.47 10.11
CA THR A 68 9.44 -30.52 9.09
C THR A 68 7.99 -30.82 8.67
N ASN A 69 7.00 -30.21 9.33
CA ASN A 69 5.59 -30.47 9.01
C ASN A 69 5.19 -29.77 7.71
N HIS A 70 5.12 -30.55 6.63
CA HIS A 70 4.77 -30.08 5.28
C HIS A 70 3.38 -29.38 5.22
N ALA A 71 2.37 -29.89 5.95
CA ALA A 71 1.04 -29.28 5.98
C ALA A 71 1.06 -27.87 6.60
N PHE A 72 1.84 -27.69 7.68
CA PHE A 72 2.00 -26.38 8.32
C PHE A 72 2.74 -25.39 7.40
N LEU A 73 3.82 -25.83 6.75
CA LEU A 73 4.57 -24.99 5.81
C LEU A 73 3.73 -24.61 4.59
N SER A 74 2.92 -25.53 4.06
CA SER A 74 2.00 -25.25 2.96
C SER A 74 0.93 -24.22 3.35
N LEU A 75 0.31 -24.39 4.52
CA LEU A 75 -0.71 -23.44 5.00
C LEU A 75 -0.13 -22.06 5.24
N THR A 76 1.04 -21.96 5.85
CA THR A 76 1.72 -20.69 6.11
C THR A 76 2.17 -20.01 4.82
N CYS A 77 2.66 -20.79 3.84
CA CYS A 77 2.99 -20.30 2.50
C CYS A 77 1.79 -19.61 1.83
N ILE A 78 0.62 -20.26 1.87
CA ILE A 78 -0.60 -19.73 1.24
C ILE A 78 -1.11 -18.49 1.96
N LEU A 79 -1.30 -18.59 3.29
CA LEU A 79 -1.95 -17.53 4.07
C LEU A 79 -1.09 -16.28 4.22
N ILE A 80 0.18 -16.42 4.55
CA ILE A 80 1.06 -15.28 4.85
C ILE A 80 1.26 -14.42 3.61
N GLU A 81 1.54 -15.04 2.46
CA GLU A 81 1.73 -14.32 1.21
C GLU A 81 0.46 -13.59 0.77
N PHE A 82 -0.69 -14.23 0.90
CA PHE A 82 -1.98 -13.65 0.59
C PHE A 82 -2.29 -12.46 1.49
N LEU A 83 -2.10 -12.59 2.80
CA LEU A 83 -2.34 -11.50 3.76
C LEU A 83 -1.41 -10.30 3.53
N ILE A 84 -0.12 -10.54 3.24
CA ILE A 84 0.82 -9.46 2.91
C ILE A 84 0.37 -8.69 1.68
N LYS A 85 -0.07 -9.38 0.62
CA LYS A 85 -0.56 -8.73 -0.59
C LYS A 85 -1.81 -7.89 -0.32
N ILE A 86 -2.79 -8.47 0.39
CA ILE A 86 -4.03 -7.75 0.73
C ILE A 86 -3.74 -6.52 1.57
N PHE A 87 -3.06 -6.65 2.70
CA PHE A 87 -2.87 -5.52 3.61
C PHE A 87 -1.98 -4.43 3.01
N SER A 88 -0.96 -4.80 2.21
CA SER A 88 -0.14 -3.82 1.50
C SER A 88 -0.98 -3.00 0.51
N ASN A 89 -1.70 -3.67 -0.40
CA ASN A 89 -2.50 -2.98 -1.41
C ASN A 89 -3.68 -2.21 -0.79
N TYR A 90 -4.30 -2.76 0.25
CA TYR A 90 -5.35 -2.08 0.98
C TYR A 90 -4.85 -0.79 1.65
N GLY A 91 -3.68 -0.82 2.28
CA GLY A 91 -3.05 0.37 2.85
C GLY A 91 -2.78 1.46 1.80
N ASP A 92 -2.28 1.09 0.62
CA ASP A 92 -2.02 2.01 -0.48
C ASP A 92 -3.30 2.68 -0.98
N TRP A 93 -4.39 1.92 -1.13
CA TRP A 93 -5.69 2.46 -1.53
C TRP A 93 -6.35 3.31 -0.45
N LEU A 94 -6.19 2.98 0.84
CA LEU A 94 -6.65 3.85 1.93
C LEU A 94 -5.96 5.21 1.91
N ASN A 95 -4.65 5.24 1.71
CA ASN A 95 -3.88 6.48 1.56
C ASN A 95 -4.34 7.28 0.33
N THR A 96 -4.70 6.58 -0.74
CA THR A 96 -5.30 7.19 -1.95
C THR A 96 -6.63 7.86 -1.64
N CYS A 97 -7.51 7.21 -0.88
CA CYS A 97 -8.78 7.79 -0.42
C CYS A 97 -8.55 9.07 0.42
N VAL A 98 -7.52 9.08 1.28
CA VAL A 98 -7.11 10.29 2.01
C VAL A 98 -6.77 11.43 1.05
N SER A 99 -5.99 11.16 0.01
CA SER A 99 -5.57 12.17 -0.97
C SER A 99 -6.75 12.72 -1.76
N ILE A 100 -7.67 11.87 -2.18
CA ILE A 100 -8.91 12.27 -2.87
C ILE A 100 -9.76 13.15 -1.95
N GLU A 101 -9.97 12.74 -0.70
CA GLU A 101 -10.79 13.51 0.23
C GLU A 101 -10.19 14.88 0.51
N ARG A 102 -8.87 14.97 0.68
CA ARG A 102 -8.17 16.27 0.82
C ARG A 102 -8.38 17.16 -0.40
N ALA A 103 -8.27 16.61 -1.61
CA ALA A 103 -8.52 17.35 -2.83
C ALA A 103 -9.97 17.85 -2.89
N VAL A 104 -10.96 17.00 -2.58
CA VAL A 104 -12.39 17.36 -2.53
C VAL A 104 -12.66 18.44 -1.48
N THR A 105 -12.05 18.34 -0.29
CA THR A 105 -12.19 19.35 0.78
C THR A 105 -11.71 20.71 0.30
N VAL A 106 -10.53 20.78 -0.33
CA VAL A 106 -9.99 22.03 -0.87
C VAL A 106 -10.82 22.57 -2.03
N MET A 107 -11.38 21.70 -2.86
CA MET A 107 -12.22 22.15 -3.99
C MET A 107 -13.58 22.68 -3.55
N LYS A 108 -14.20 22.07 -2.54
CA LYS A 108 -15.54 22.41 -2.07
C LYS A 108 -15.57 23.49 -0.99
N GLU A 109 -14.44 23.79 -0.35
CA GLU A 109 -14.33 24.84 0.70
C GLU A 109 -15.59 24.96 1.60
N ASN A 110 -16.41 25.98 1.36
CA ASN A 110 -17.59 26.32 2.17
C ASN A 110 -18.77 25.35 2.03
N THR A 111 -18.81 24.53 0.97
CA THR A 111 -19.89 23.56 0.72
C THR A 111 -19.55 22.13 1.19
N PHE A 112 -18.37 21.94 1.81
CA PHE A 112 -17.93 20.64 2.28
C PHE A 112 -18.72 20.17 3.51
N ASN A 113 -19.46 19.07 3.35
CA ASN A 113 -20.26 18.49 4.44
C ASN A 113 -19.47 17.36 5.13
N GLN A 114 -18.97 17.66 6.33
CA GLN A 114 -18.16 16.71 7.13
C GLN A 114 -18.92 15.42 7.47
N ASN A 115 -20.23 15.50 7.74
CA ASN A 115 -21.02 14.30 8.09
C ASN A 115 -21.19 13.35 6.90
N LYS A 116 -21.42 13.89 5.70
CA LYS A 116 -21.42 13.08 4.47
C LYS A 116 -20.06 12.46 4.21
N SER A 117 -18.97 13.20 4.40
CA SER A 117 -17.60 12.70 4.26
C SER A 117 -17.35 11.50 5.17
N LYS A 118 -17.75 11.56 6.45
CA LYS A 118 -17.63 10.43 7.39
C LYS A 118 -18.38 9.18 6.93
N GLN A 119 -19.62 9.35 6.43
CA GLN A 119 -20.41 8.23 5.93
C GLN A 119 -19.77 7.59 4.69
N VAL A 120 -19.33 8.42 3.74
CA VAL A 120 -18.63 7.96 2.54
C VAL A 120 -17.33 7.24 2.93
N ALA A 121 -16.56 7.77 3.90
CA ALA A 121 -15.32 7.14 4.34
C ALA A 121 -15.58 5.74 4.91
N LYS A 122 -16.57 5.56 5.78
CA LYS A 122 -16.91 4.24 6.35
C LYS A 122 -17.30 3.24 5.26
N TYR A 123 -18.09 3.67 4.28
CA TYR A 123 -18.49 2.82 3.17
C TYR A 123 -17.27 2.46 2.28
N MET A 124 -16.46 3.45 1.90
CA MET A 124 -15.30 3.24 1.04
C MET A 124 -14.24 2.33 1.67
N ILE A 125 -14.03 2.39 2.99
CA ILE A 125 -13.14 1.48 3.74
C ILE A 125 -13.54 0.02 3.47
N VAL A 126 -14.84 -0.31 3.57
CA VAL A 126 -15.33 -1.67 3.34
C VAL A 126 -15.26 -2.05 1.87
N VAL A 127 -15.70 -1.17 0.97
CA VAL A 127 -15.70 -1.43 -0.48
C VAL A 127 -14.29 -1.68 -1.01
N VAL A 128 -13.34 -0.83 -0.64
CA VAL A 128 -11.93 -0.99 -1.05
C VAL A 128 -11.34 -2.30 -0.52
N PHE A 129 -11.64 -2.66 0.74
CA PHE A 129 -11.19 -3.92 1.32
C PHE A 129 -11.70 -5.13 0.53
N LEU A 130 -13.00 -5.15 0.22
CA LEU A 130 -13.61 -6.23 -0.56
C LEU A 130 -13.05 -6.29 -1.99
N LEU A 131 -12.85 -5.15 -2.65
CA LEU A 131 -12.25 -5.10 -3.98
C LEU A 131 -10.82 -5.66 -3.99
N VAL A 132 -10.01 -5.32 -3.01
CA VAL A 132 -8.64 -5.84 -2.90
C VAL A 132 -8.65 -7.35 -2.66
N ILE A 133 -9.55 -7.88 -1.80
CA ILE A 133 -9.68 -9.32 -1.59
C ILE A 133 -10.06 -10.03 -2.91
N VAL A 134 -11.12 -9.56 -3.58
CA VAL A 134 -11.62 -10.19 -4.80
C VAL A 134 -10.55 -10.24 -5.90
N THR A 135 -9.78 -9.16 -6.06
CA THR A 135 -8.71 -9.09 -7.08
C THR A 135 -7.54 -10.03 -6.80
N HIS A 136 -7.34 -10.42 -5.54
CA HIS A 136 -6.24 -11.32 -5.14
C HIS A 136 -6.69 -12.74 -4.79
N LEU A 137 -7.99 -13.04 -4.85
CA LEU A 137 -8.55 -14.35 -4.45
C LEU A 137 -7.97 -15.53 -5.25
N GLN A 138 -7.53 -15.29 -6.48
CA GLN A 138 -6.88 -16.31 -7.32
C GLN A 138 -5.51 -16.75 -6.77
N ASP A 139 -4.81 -15.91 -6.01
CA ASP A 139 -3.44 -16.20 -5.53
C ASP A 139 -3.38 -17.42 -4.60
N PRO A 140 -4.20 -17.53 -3.53
CA PRO A 140 -4.19 -18.69 -2.64
C PRO A 140 -4.61 -19.99 -3.33
N ILE A 141 -5.44 -19.93 -4.38
CA ILE A 141 -5.94 -21.12 -5.08
C ILE A 141 -4.84 -21.77 -5.92
N HIS A 142 -3.94 -20.96 -6.50
CA HIS A 142 -2.87 -21.43 -7.40
C HIS A 142 -1.50 -21.47 -6.73
N ARG A 143 -1.44 -21.27 -5.41
CA ARG A 143 -0.20 -21.28 -4.65
C ARG A 143 0.08 -22.67 -4.09
N GLN A 144 1.31 -23.15 -4.31
CA GLN A 144 1.75 -24.48 -3.89
C GLN A 144 3.15 -24.43 -3.29
N LEU A 145 3.41 -25.35 -2.36
CA LEU A 145 4.72 -25.60 -1.84
C LEU A 145 5.37 -26.68 -2.71
N ILE A 146 6.54 -26.38 -3.29
CA ILE A 146 7.30 -27.31 -4.12
C ILE A 146 8.62 -27.64 -3.42
N ASP A 147 8.92 -28.94 -3.31
CA ASP A 147 10.19 -29.41 -2.80
C ASP A 147 11.22 -29.41 -3.93
N ASP A 148 12.37 -28.78 -3.71
CA ASP A 148 13.51 -28.80 -4.63
C ASP A 148 14.51 -29.84 -4.14
N GLU A 149 14.51 -31.02 -4.76
CA GLU A 149 15.40 -32.15 -4.41
C GLU A 149 16.89 -31.81 -4.58
N LYS A 150 17.23 -30.78 -5.40
CA LYS A 150 18.64 -30.42 -5.65
C LYS A 150 19.25 -29.54 -4.56
N GLU A 151 18.41 -28.68 -3.94
CA GLU A 151 18.86 -27.72 -2.94
C GLU A 151 18.36 -28.12 -1.52
N ASP A 152 17.63 -29.23 -1.38
CA ASP A 152 16.95 -29.67 -0.14
C ASP A 152 16.13 -28.52 0.50
N ARG A 153 15.42 -27.77 -0.34
CA ARG A 153 14.66 -26.58 0.04
C ARG A 153 13.24 -26.62 -0.48
N GLN A 154 12.36 -26.06 0.34
CA GLN A 154 10.96 -25.90 -0.03
C GLN A 154 10.69 -24.47 -0.55
N TRP A 155 10.10 -24.38 -1.72
CA TRP A 155 9.75 -23.11 -2.37
C TRP A 155 8.25 -22.90 -2.40
N CYS A 156 7.82 -21.74 -1.91
CA CYS A 156 6.43 -21.27 -2.02
C CYS A 156 6.23 -20.62 -3.37
N VAL A 157 5.52 -21.30 -4.27
CA VAL A 157 5.44 -20.94 -5.68
C VAL A 157 3.99 -20.81 -6.12
N VAL A 158 3.70 -19.88 -7.03
CA VAL A 158 2.40 -19.76 -7.68
C VAL A 158 2.49 -20.31 -9.08
N GLN A 159 1.56 -21.20 -9.46
CA GLN A 159 1.47 -21.75 -10.81
C GLN A 159 0.22 -21.22 -11.50
N TYR A 160 0.43 -20.22 -12.36
CA TYR A 160 -0.66 -19.67 -13.18
C TYR A 160 -0.62 -20.25 -14.60
N ASN A 161 -1.81 -20.47 -15.19
CA ASN A 161 -1.92 -20.63 -16.62
C ASN A 161 -1.65 -19.28 -17.33
N SER A 162 -1.47 -19.28 -18.65
CA SER A 162 -1.12 -18.07 -19.43
C SER A 162 -2.12 -16.91 -19.23
N PHE A 163 -3.42 -17.20 -19.17
CA PHE A 163 -4.45 -16.19 -18.96
C PHE A 163 -4.37 -15.57 -17.56
N LEU A 164 -4.29 -16.39 -16.51
CA LEU A 164 -4.19 -15.93 -15.12
C LEU A 164 -2.88 -15.18 -14.85
N LYS A 165 -1.80 -15.53 -15.54
CA LYS A 165 -0.52 -14.81 -15.47
C LYS A 165 -0.69 -13.38 -15.97
N THR A 166 -1.30 -13.19 -17.13
CA THR A 166 -1.58 -11.86 -17.70
C THR A 166 -2.51 -11.07 -16.79
N PHE A 167 -3.58 -11.68 -16.29
CA PHE A 167 -4.51 -11.07 -15.36
C PHE A 167 -3.81 -10.61 -14.08
N ASN A 168 -3.01 -11.48 -13.44
CA ASN A 168 -2.27 -11.14 -12.22
C ASN A 168 -1.28 -9.98 -12.45
N SER A 169 -0.58 -9.96 -13.59
CA SER A 169 0.31 -8.87 -13.96
C SER A 169 -0.46 -7.55 -14.12
N THR A 170 -1.61 -7.58 -14.78
CA THR A 170 -2.47 -6.40 -14.95
C THR A 170 -2.97 -5.87 -13.61
N ILE A 171 -3.45 -6.76 -12.72
CA ILE A 171 -3.90 -6.39 -11.37
C ILE A 171 -2.75 -5.79 -10.56
N LEU A 172 -1.55 -6.37 -10.64
CA LEU A 172 -0.36 -5.84 -9.97
C LEU A 172 -0.04 -4.40 -10.42
N PHE A 173 -0.11 -4.14 -11.72
CA PHE A 173 0.06 -2.79 -12.26
C PHE A 173 -1.02 -1.83 -11.78
N ILE A 174 -2.28 -2.23 -11.77
CA ILE A 174 -3.38 -1.40 -11.29
C ILE A 174 -3.20 -1.04 -9.81
N HIS A 175 -2.84 -2.01 -8.97
CA HIS A 175 -2.64 -1.77 -7.54
C HIS A 175 -1.36 -0.98 -7.23
N PHE A 176 -0.37 -0.98 -8.13
CA PHE A 176 0.86 -0.22 -7.97
C PHE A 176 0.75 1.20 -8.54
N LEU A 177 0.35 1.33 -9.83
CA LEU A 177 0.29 2.61 -10.52
C LEU A 177 -0.99 3.40 -10.21
N GLY A 178 -2.10 2.72 -9.92
CA GLY A 178 -3.38 3.37 -9.61
C GLY A 178 -3.27 4.35 -8.43
N PRO A 179 -2.88 3.91 -7.24
CA PRO A 179 -2.63 4.79 -6.11
C PRO A 179 -1.70 5.95 -6.43
N PHE A 180 -0.58 5.68 -7.11
CA PHE A 180 0.41 6.69 -7.49
C PHE A 180 -0.18 7.79 -8.39
N THR A 181 -0.88 7.40 -9.46
CA THR A 181 -1.48 8.36 -10.39
C THR A 181 -2.52 9.24 -9.71
N VAL A 182 -3.36 8.65 -8.86
CA VAL A 182 -4.38 9.39 -8.10
C VAL A 182 -3.73 10.34 -7.10
N HIS A 183 -2.65 9.96 -6.43
CA HIS A 183 -1.89 10.85 -5.55
C HIS A 183 -1.36 12.07 -6.29
N ILE A 184 -0.75 11.89 -7.47
CA ILE A 184 -0.24 13.00 -8.29
C ILE A 184 -1.38 13.92 -8.72
N ILE A 185 -2.47 13.37 -9.26
CA ILE A 185 -3.62 14.14 -9.71
C ILE A 185 -4.19 14.96 -8.53
N SER A 186 -4.38 14.34 -7.37
CA SER A 186 -4.88 15.00 -6.18
C SER A 186 -3.97 16.15 -5.72
N ALA A 187 -2.65 15.93 -5.72
CA ALA A 187 -1.68 16.98 -5.37
C ALA A 187 -1.73 18.16 -6.35
N LEU A 188 -1.79 17.89 -7.65
CA LEU A 188 -1.90 18.93 -8.69
C LEU A 188 -3.19 19.74 -8.54
N LEU A 189 -4.32 19.08 -8.26
CA LEU A 189 -5.60 19.74 -8.02
C LEU A 189 -5.54 20.69 -6.81
N ILE A 190 -4.97 20.22 -5.69
CA ILE A 190 -4.81 21.03 -4.48
C ILE A 190 -3.94 22.28 -4.78
N ILE A 191 -2.77 22.08 -5.39
CA ILE A 191 -1.83 23.17 -5.69
C ILE A 191 -2.48 24.20 -6.64
N SER A 192 -3.13 23.73 -7.71
CA SER A 192 -3.80 24.59 -8.68
C SER A 192 -4.93 25.42 -8.05
N LYS A 193 -5.76 24.81 -7.20
CA LYS A 193 -6.86 25.49 -6.52
C LYS A 193 -6.34 26.55 -5.54
N VAL A 194 -5.34 26.21 -4.71
CA VAL A 194 -4.75 27.15 -3.76
C VAL A 194 -4.04 28.31 -4.48
N ALA A 195 -3.34 28.02 -5.58
CA ALA A 195 -2.71 29.06 -6.40
C ALA A 195 -3.75 30.04 -6.99
N ARG A 196 -4.86 29.52 -7.54
CA ARG A 196 -5.97 30.36 -8.07
C ARG A 196 -6.59 31.23 -6.98
N HIS A 197 -6.87 30.66 -5.80
CA HIS A 197 -7.45 31.39 -4.69
C HIS A 197 -6.54 32.53 -4.24
N ARG A 198 -5.23 32.31 -4.11
CA ARG A 198 -4.25 33.33 -3.72
C ARG A 198 -4.04 34.39 -4.79
N ALA A 199 -4.06 34.01 -6.07
CA ALA A 199 -3.99 34.99 -7.19
C ALA A 199 -5.21 35.93 -7.23
N ALA A 200 -6.39 35.40 -6.87
CA ALA A 200 -7.61 36.25 -6.79
C ALA A 200 -7.55 37.27 -5.64
N VAL A 201 -6.91 36.92 -4.52
CA VAL A 201 -6.79 37.80 -3.34
C VAL A 201 -5.65 38.82 -3.49
N LYS A 202 -4.53 38.45 -4.11
CA LYS A 202 -3.34 39.30 -4.27
C LYS A 202 -3.21 39.78 -5.72
N LYS A 203 -3.75 40.95 -6.04
CA LYS A 203 -3.77 41.55 -7.41
C LYS A 203 -2.37 41.85 -7.99
N HIS A 204 -1.28 41.86 -7.19
CA HIS A 204 0.06 42.29 -7.64
C HIS A 204 0.98 41.19 -8.19
N GLN A 205 0.57 39.93 -8.19
CA GLN A 205 1.40 38.83 -8.66
C GLN A 205 0.68 37.99 -9.72
N THR A 206 1.42 37.53 -10.75
CA THR A 206 0.88 36.68 -11.80
C THR A 206 0.55 35.27 -11.27
N TYR A 207 -0.51 34.67 -11.83
CA TYR A 207 -0.91 33.29 -11.48
C TYR A 207 0.26 32.28 -11.49
N ILE A 208 1.17 32.38 -12.47
CA ILE A 208 2.35 31.50 -12.60
C ILE A 208 3.30 31.66 -11.41
N GLN A 209 3.52 32.90 -10.91
CA GLN A 209 4.35 33.13 -9.73
C GLN A 209 3.72 32.49 -8.48
N HIS A 210 2.39 32.63 -8.31
CA HIS A 210 1.68 31.96 -7.23
C HIS A 210 1.73 30.43 -7.34
N LEU A 211 1.63 29.88 -8.54
CA LEU A 211 1.75 28.45 -8.79
C LEU A 211 3.12 27.93 -8.39
N HIS A 212 4.18 28.63 -8.79
CA HIS A 212 5.57 28.25 -8.45
C HIS A 212 5.82 28.32 -6.93
N ILE A 213 5.34 29.38 -6.26
CA ILE A 213 5.44 29.52 -4.82
C ILE A 213 4.70 28.39 -4.11
N GLN A 214 3.47 28.06 -4.57
CA GLN A 214 2.68 26.97 -3.98
C GLN A 214 3.30 25.61 -4.24
N ALA A 215 3.80 25.34 -5.45
CA ALA A 215 4.51 24.09 -5.76
C ALA A 215 5.73 23.92 -4.85
N ASN A 216 6.47 24.99 -4.56
CA ASN A 216 7.61 24.94 -3.65
C ASN A 216 7.19 24.78 -2.17
N GLN A 217 6.11 25.42 -1.73
CA GLN A 217 5.56 25.23 -0.38
C GLN A 217 5.03 23.83 -0.14
N PHE A 218 4.39 23.22 -1.14
CA PHE A 218 3.80 21.87 -1.07
C PHE A 218 4.63 20.82 -1.78
N LYS A 219 5.93 21.08 -2.00
CA LYS A 219 6.84 20.14 -2.67
C LYS A 219 6.82 18.72 -2.08
N HIS A 220 6.65 18.60 -0.76
CA HIS A 220 6.54 17.32 -0.09
C HIS A 220 5.29 16.51 -0.51
N LEU A 221 4.18 17.17 -0.87
CA LEU A 221 3.01 16.48 -1.43
C LEU A 221 3.27 15.90 -2.82
N LEU A 222 4.15 16.56 -3.59
CA LEU A 222 4.58 16.05 -4.90
C LEU A 222 5.68 15.00 -4.76
N ILE A 223 6.62 15.17 -3.84
CA ILE A 223 7.75 14.25 -3.65
C ILE A 223 7.27 12.92 -3.03
N SER A 224 6.31 12.95 -2.11
CA SER A 224 5.82 11.77 -1.40
C SER A 224 5.39 10.61 -2.34
N PRO A 225 4.59 10.82 -3.41
CA PRO A 225 4.25 9.75 -4.34
C PRO A 225 5.47 9.12 -5.03
N PHE A 226 6.47 9.94 -5.40
CA PHE A 226 7.69 9.43 -6.03
C PHE A 226 8.53 8.57 -5.09
N ILE A 227 8.62 8.97 -3.81
CA ILE A 227 9.28 8.14 -2.79
C ILE A 227 8.55 6.81 -2.63
N LEU A 228 7.20 6.81 -2.57
CA LEU A 228 6.40 5.58 -2.48
C LEU A 228 6.62 4.66 -3.68
N VAL A 229 6.67 5.21 -4.90
CA VAL A 229 6.97 4.41 -6.10
C VAL A 229 8.40 3.89 -6.06
N GLY A 230 9.38 4.71 -5.67
CA GLY A 230 10.77 4.28 -5.53
C GLY A 230 10.94 3.15 -4.52
N LEU A 231 10.26 3.22 -3.38
CA LEU A 231 10.29 2.17 -2.36
C LEU A 231 9.47 0.93 -2.75
N GLY A 232 8.41 1.09 -3.54
CA GLY A 232 7.57 -0.02 -4.02
C GLY A 232 8.12 -0.71 -5.28
N SER A 233 8.95 -0.03 -6.08
CA SER A 233 9.47 -0.56 -7.35
C SER A 233 10.26 -1.87 -7.21
N PRO A 234 11.11 -2.11 -6.18
CA PRO A 234 11.81 -3.38 -6.03
C PRO A 234 10.84 -4.57 -5.94
N ARG A 235 9.70 -4.40 -5.28
CA ARG A 235 8.67 -5.46 -5.16
C ARG A 235 8.12 -5.85 -6.54
N VAL A 236 7.85 -4.87 -7.39
CA VAL A 236 7.33 -5.09 -8.75
C VAL A 236 8.39 -5.75 -9.62
N VAL A 237 9.62 -5.23 -9.57
CA VAL A 237 10.76 -5.80 -10.32
C VAL A 237 11.02 -7.26 -9.93
N ILE A 238 11.07 -7.57 -8.63
CA ILE A 238 11.25 -8.95 -8.14
C ILE A 238 10.12 -9.85 -8.62
N SER A 239 8.87 -9.38 -8.61
CA SER A 239 7.72 -10.15 -9.09
C SER A 239 7.86 -10.53 -10.58
N PHE A 240 8.35 -9.64 -11.43
CA PHE A 240 8.60 -9.92 -12.84
C PHE A 240 9.83 -10.81 -13.06
N LEU A 241 10.93 -10.56 -12.35
CA LEU A 241 12.16 -11.34 -12.47
C LEU A 241 11.95 -12.79 -12.00
N SER A 242 11.18 -13.01 -10.94
CA SER A 242 10.87 -14.37 -10.46
C SER A 242 10.12 -15.21 -11.50
N ASP A 243 9.26 -14.56 -12.30
CA ASP A 243 8.56 -15.21 -13.42
C ASP A 243 9.52 -15.57 -14.59
N CYS A 244 10.51 -14.71 -14.87
CA CYS A 244 11.53 -14.97 -15.89
C CYS A 244 12.46 -16.13 -15.48
N MET A 245 12.90 -16.18 -14.23
CA MET A 245 13.79 -17.25 -13.73
C MET A 245 13.10 -18.62 -13.74
N LYS A 246 11.78 -18.68 -13.49
CA LYS A 246 11.00 -19.92 -13.61
C LYS A 246 10.88 -20.42 -15.04
N SER A 247 10.69 -19.50 -16.01
CA SER A 247 10.56 -19.86 -17.42
C SER A 247 11.86 -20.43 -17.99
N SER A 248 13.03 -20.04 -17.45
CA SER A 248 14.33 -20.54 -17.87
C SER A 248 14.70 -21.92 -17.28
N ARG A 249 13.98 -22.39 -16.24
CA ARG A 249 14.26 -23.67 -15.57
C ARG A 249 13.39 -24.85 -16.07
N ASN A 250 12.38 -24.61 -16.87
CA ASN A 250 11.59 -25.64 -17.54
C ASN A 250 11.94 -25.60 -19.05
N PRO A 251 12.83 -26.49 -19.54
CA PRO A 251 13.00 -26.71 -20.97
C PRO A 251 11.81 -27.47 -21.55
#